data_02f6f672130846cd65c1ea87936d0a61
#
_entry.id   02f6f672130846cd65c1ea87936d0a61
#
_cell.length_a   1.000
_cell.length_b   1.000
_cell.length_c   1.000
_cell.angle_alpha   90.00
_cell.angle_beta   90.00
_cell.angle_gamma   90.00
#
_symmetry.space_group_name_H-M   'P 1'
#
loop_
_entity.id
_entity.type
_entity.pdbx_description
1 polymer ?
#
loop_
_entity_poly.entity_id
_entity_poly.type
_entity_poly.pdbx_seq_one_letter_code
_entity_poly.pdbx_strand_id
1 'polypeptide(L)'
;MMLRSRLGSYGTPDPLVCAVFLLLAFVSAGVAHTAWLSSRASRRFAIPLDCGRTWRGKRIFGANKTLRGFMVMLPATTGTFMLLARIAATYPTLFSRLWPLEPHSYAFLGFAAGAGFMAGELPNSFIKRQFGIEPGAAAGTPLTKAVFSVVDRFDSIAGMLLAVSLLVPTPWLTWLYLALLGPLVHLAFSVLLYRCGVKRRAA
;
A
#
# COMPACT_ATOMS: atom_id res chain seq x y z
N MET A 1 19.80 -1.07 7.42
CA MET A 1 20.74 -0.47 8.40
C MET A 1 21.60 0.66 7.80
N MET A 2 22.12 0.53 6.58
CA MET A 2 22.95 1.58 5.92
C MET A 2 22.28 2.94 5.65
N LEU A 3 21.01 2.99 5.29
CA LEU A 3 20.32 4.27 5.02
C LEU A 3 20.12 5.12 6.30
N ARG A 4 19.82 4.47 7.42
CA ARG A 4 19.57 5.16 8.70
C ARG A 4 20.81 5.79 9.33
N SER A 5 21.99 5.20 9.14
CA SER A 5 23.24 5.72 9.69
C SER A 5 23.75 7.00 9.01
N ARG A 6 23.41 7.21 7.74
CA ARG A 6 23.76 8.43 7.00
C ARG A 6 22.82 9.61 7.28
N LEU A 7 21.63 9.36 7.85
CA LEU A 7 20.62 10.39 8.11
C LEU A 7 20.78 11.08 9.47
N GLY A 8 21.70 10.62 10.32
CA GLY A 8 21.93 11.18 11.68
C GLY A 8 22.42 12.63 11.74
N SER A 9 22.89 13.22 10.63
CA SER A 9 23.35 14.59 10.54
C SER A 9 22.34 15.58 9.95
N TYR A 10 21.20 15.08 9.46
CA TYR A 10 20.13 15.90 8.87
C TYR A 10 19.01 16.09 9.89
N GLY A 11 18.41 17.28 9.92
CA GLY A 11 17.27 17.57 10.80
C GLY A 11 16.10 16.59 10.58
N THR A 12 15.19 16.52 11.55
CA THR A 12 14.00 15.65 11.44
C THR A 12 13.18 16.02 10.20
N PRO A 13 12.77 15.04 9.36
CA PRO A 13 11.93 15.30 8.23
C PRO A 13 10.61 15.98 8.66
N ASP A 14 10.06 16.82 7.79
CA ASP A 14 8.78 17.44 8.05
C ASP A 14 7.63 16.42 7.89
N PRO A 15 6.79 16.24 8.92
CA PRO A 15 5.73 15.24 8.90
C PRO A 15 4.73 15.42 7.75
N LEU A 16 4.38 16.68 7.45
CA LEU A 16 3.40 16.99 6.40
C LEU A 16 4.00 16.74 5.01
N VAL A 17 5.24 17.17 4.80
CA VAL A 17 5.96 16.95 3.52
C VAL A 17 6.09 15.45 3.26
N CYS A 18 6.47 14.66 4.26
CA CYS A 18 6.54 13.20 4.14
C CYS A 18 5.16 12.59 3.84
N ALA A 19 4.11 13.04 4.52
CA ALA A 19 2.76 12.53 4.30
C ALA A 19 2.25 12.87 2.89
N VAL A 20 2.46 14.10 2.41
CA VAL A 20 2.07 14.53 1.06
C VAL A 20 2.84 13.74 0.00
N PHE A 21 4.15 13.56 0.18
CA PHE A 21 4.96 12.75 -0.72
C PHE A 21 4.42 11.31 -0.83
N LEU A 22 4.20 10.65 0.31
CA LEU A 22 3.67 9.28 0.34
C LEU A 22 2.27 9.20 -0.26
N LEU A 23 1.40 10.17 0.05
CA LEU A 23 0.03 10.23 -0.48
C LEU A 23 0.04 10.34 -2.00
N LEU A 24 0.80 11.30 -2.55
CA LEU A 24 0.93 11.49 -4.00
C LEU A 24 1.50 10.26 -4.70
N ALA A 25 2.53 9.65 -4.11
CA ALA A 25 3.12 8.43 -4.66
C ALA A 25 2.11 7.28 -4.73
N PHE A 26 1.36 7.06 -3.66
CA PHE A 26 0.39 5.96 -3.61
C PHE A 26 -0.90 6.25 -4.38
N VAL A 27 -1.34 7.50 -4.50
CA VAL A 27 -2.43 7.88 -5.41
C VAL A 27 -2.03 7.59 -6.85
N SER A 28 -0.83 8.00 -7.28
CA SER A 28 -0.32 7.75 -8.63
C SER A 28 -0.16 6.25 -8.90
N ALA A 29 0.43 5.51 -7.97
CA ALA A 29 0.56 4.06 -8.07
C ALA A 29 -0.82 3.36 -8.07
N GLY A 30 -1.79 3.87 -7.30
CA GLY A 30 -3.17 3.38 -7.26
C GLY A 30 -3.90 3.55 -8.59
N VAL A 31 -3.66 4.64 -9.31
CA VAL A 31 -4.18 4.83 -10.68
C VAL A 31 -3.61 3.76 -11.61
N ALA A 32 -2.29 3.56 -11.61
CA ALA A 32 -1.64 2.52 -12.41
C ALA A 32 -2.13 1.12 -12.04
N HIS A 33 -2.29 0.84 -10.76
CA HIS A 33 -2.83 -0.43 -10.23
C HIS A 33 -4.26 -0.67 -10.72
N THR A 34 -5.13 0.34 -10.64
CA THR A 34 -6.52 0.25 -11.10
C THR A 34 -6.59 0.02 -12.61
N ALA A 35 -5.82 0.76 -13.39
CA ALA A 35 -5.75 0.59 -14.84
C ALA A 35 -5.29 -0.82 -15.23
N TRP A 36 -4.24 -1.32 -14.57
CA TRP A 36 -3.76 -2.69 -14.76
C TRP A 36 -4.81 -3.73 -14.42
N LEU A 37 -5.40 -3.67 -13.22
CA LEU A 37 -6.39 -4.65 -12.79
C LEU A 37 -7.64 -4.69 -13.68
N SER A 38 -7.99 -3.56 -14.30
CA SER A 38 -9.11 -3.45 -15.24
C SER A 38 -8.76 -4.00 -16.63
N SER A 39 -7.48 -4.17 -16.95
CA SER A 39 -7.03 -4.66 -18.25
C SER A 39 -7.26 -6.16 -18.45
N ARG A 40 -7.48 -6.58 -19.71
CA ARG A 40 -7.55 -8.00 -20.06
C ARG A 40 -6.22 -8.74 -19.86
N ALA A 41 -5.11 -8.06 -20.09
CA ALA A 41 -3.77 -8.62 -19.93
C ALA A 41 -3.49 -9.07 -18.49
N SER A 42 -3.96 -8.33 -17.49
CA SER A 42 -3.76 -8.65 -16.08
C SER A 42 -4.38 -9.99 -15.66
N ARG A 43 -5.39 -10.47 -16.38
CA ARG A 43 -6.10 -11.72 -16.05
C ARG A 43 -5.19 -12.94 -16.13
N ARG A 44 -4.17 -12.92 -17.00
CA ARG A 44 -3.17 -14.00 -17.11
C ARG A 44 -2.34 -14.16 -15.84
N PHE A 45 -2.22 -13.11 -15.03
CA PHE A 45 -1.46 -13.07 -13.78
C PHE A 45 -2.35 -13.17 -12.54
N ALA A 46 -3.62 -13.54 -12.70
CA ALA A 46 -4.56 -13.74 -11.59
C ALA A 46 -4.27 -15.04 -10.81
N ILE A 47 -3.00 -15.34 -10.59
CA ILE A 47 -2.52 -16.51 -9.85
C ILE A 47 -2.63 -16.19 -8.36
N PRO A 48 -3.40 -16.97 -7.56
CA PRO A 48 -3.49 -16.76 -6.12
C PRO A 48 -2.13 -16.93 -5.43
N LEU A 49 -1.81 -16.04 -4.50
CA LEU A 49 -0.53 -16.06 -3.76
C LEU A 49 -0.34 -17.33 -2.94
N ASP A 50 -1.44 -17.91 -2.45
CA ASP A 50 -1.42 -19.16 -1.69
C ASP A 50 -1.39 -20.42 -2.57
N CYS A 51 -1.45 -20.27 -3.90
CA CYS A 51 -1.48 -21.39 -4.86
C CYS A 51 -2.48 -22.50 -4.48
N GLY A 52 -3.60 -22.13 -3.85
CA GLY A 52 -4.59 -23.10 -3.37
C GLY A 52 -4.27 -23.74 -2.01
N ARG A 53 -3.13 -23.42 -1.40
CA ARG A 53 -2.74 -23.99 -0.10
C ARG A 53 -3.71 -23.66 1.00
N THR A 54 -3.86 -24.60 1.93
CA THR A 54 -4.76 -24.48 3.07
C THR A 54 -3.99 -24.60 4.39
N TRP A 55 -4.54 -24.00 5.42
CA TRP A 55 -4.15 -24.15 6.81
C TRP A 55 -5.38 -24.59 7.61
N ARG A 56 -5.31 -25.72 8.30
CA ARG A 56 -6.45 -26.31 9.03
C ARG A 56 -7.71 -26.46 8.14
N GLY A 57 -7.53 -26.88 6.88
CA GLY A 57 -8.62 -27.08 5.93
C GLY A 57 -9.19 -25.80 5.30
N LYS A 58 -8.68 -24.60 5.65
CA LYS A 58 -9.13 -23.32 5.10
C LYS A 58 -8.01 -22.66 4.27
N ARG A 59 -8.39 -21.98 3.19
CA ARG A 59 -7.41 -21.24 2.35
C ARG A 59 -6.55 -20.30 3.20
N ILE A 60 -5.27 -20.10 2.82
CA ILE A 60 -4.38 -19.19 3.54
C ILE A 60 -4.81 -17.74 3.30
N PHE A 61 -4.87 -17.26 2.05
CA PHE A 61 -5.22 -15.87 1.74
C PHE A 61 -6.52 -15.76 0.93
N GLY A 62 -6.83 -16.81 0.13
CA GLY A 62 -7.99 -16.84 -0.76
C GLY A 62 -7.69 -16.38 -2.18
N ALA A 63 -8.63 -16.62 -3.08
CA ALA A 63 -8.46 -16.47 -4.53
C ALA A 63 -8.28 -15.01 -5.00
N ASN A 64 -8.63 -14.03 -4.19
CA ASN A 64 -8.54 -12.61 -4.56
C ASN A 64 -7.20 -11.95 -4.25
N LYS A 65 -6.33 -12.59 -3.44
CA LYS A 65 -4.95 -12.15 -3.23
C LYS A 65 -4.06 -12.80 -4.28
N THR A 66 -3.74 -12.05 -5.32
CA THR A 66 -3.11 -12.58 -6.54
C THR A 66 -1.79 -11.88 -6.84
N LEU A 67 -0.92 -12.59 -7.59
CA LEU A 67 0.36 -12.08 -8.05
C LEU A 67 0.22 -10.79 -8.87
N ARG A 68 -0.85 -10.63 -9.66
CA ARG A 68 -1.07 -9.47 -10.53
C ARG A 68 -1.06 -8.13 -9.77
N GLY A 69 -1.47 -8.13 -8.49
CA GLY A 69 -1.41 -6.94 -7.65
C GLY A 69 0.02 -6.52 -7.34
N PHE A 70 0.86 -7.48 -6.93
CA PHE A 70 2.29 -7.24 -6.66
C PHE A 70 3.04 -6.81 -7.93
N MET A 71 2.76 -7.46 -9.07
CA MET A 71 3.44 -7.19 -10.35
C MET A 71 3.29 -5.74 -10.82
N VAL A 72 2.22 -5.07 -10.49
CA VAL A 72 2.03 -3.66 -10.85
C VAL A 72 2.37 -2.72 -9.70
N MET A 73 2.02 -3.09 -8.46
CA MET A 73 2.19 -2.17 -7.34
C MET A 73 3.67 -1.86 -7.07
N LEU A 74 4.54 -2.88 -7.10
CA LEU A 74 5.97 -2.69 -6.86
C LEU A 74 6.64 -1.76 -7.88
N PRO A 75 6.55 -2.01 -9.20
CA PRO A 75 7.15 -1.08 -10.16
C PRO A 75 6.45 0.28 -10.20
N ALA A 76 5.15 0.37 -9.97
CA ALA A 76 4.44 1.64 -9.93
C ALA A 76 4.91 2.51 -8.77
N THR A 77 5.00 1.96 -7.54
CA THR A 77 5.52 2.72 -6.39
C THR A 77 7.00 3.06 -6.56
N THR A 78 7.82 2.14 -7.08
CA THR A 78 9.22 2.43 -7.42
C THR A 78 9.34 3.61 -8.37
N GLY A 79 8.60 3.59 -9.47
CA GLY A 79 8.64 4.65 -10.48
C GLY A 79 8.09 5.98 -9.97
N THR A 80 6.99 5.97 -9.21
CA THR A 80 6.41 7.20 -8.65
C THR A 80 7.31 7.84 -7.59
N PHE A 81 7.98 7.05 -6.74
CA PHE A 81 8.96 7.58 -5.79
C PHE A 81 10.16 8.23 -6.50
N MET A 82 10.68 7.61 -7.55
CA MET A 82 11.75 8.19 -8.36
C MET A 82 11.30 9.49 -9.05
N LEU A 83 10.10 9.50 -9.63
CA LEU A 83 9.56 10.68 -10.30
C LEU A 83 9.37 11.83 -9.32
N LEU A 84 8.74 11.58 -8.17
CA LEU A 84 8.53 12.60 -7.15
C LEU A 84 9.84 13.08 -6.53
N ALA A 85 10.85 12.21 -6.38
CA ALA A 85 12.18 12.61 -5.94
C ALA A 85 12.85 13.57 -6.93
N ARG A 86 12.71 13.34 -8.24
CA ARG A 86 13.20 14.28 -9.28
C ARG A 86 12.46 15.61 -9.24
N ILE A 87 11.14 15.60 -9.07
CA ILE A 87 10.34 16.81 -8.90
C ILE A 87 10.78 17.55 -7.64
N ALA A 88 10.99 16.86 -6.53
CA ALA A 88 11.47 17.43 -5.29
C ALA A 88 12.86 18.11 -5.44
N ALA A 89 13.75 17.50 -6.22
CA ALA A 89 15.06 18.09 -6.53
C ALA A 89 14.94 19.34 -7.41
N THR A 90 13.93 19.41 -8.27
CA THR A 90 13.68 20.59 -9.13
C THR A 90 13.03 21.73 -8.35
N TYR A 91 12.24 21.41 -7.31
CA TYR A 91 11.53 22.39 -6.48
C TYR A 91 11.94 22.24 -5.00
N PRO A 92 13.20 22.55 -4.65
CA PRO A 92 13.74 22.27 -3.32
C PRO A 92 13.03 23.02 -2.20
N THR A 93 12.44 24.19 -2.49
CA THR A 93 11.68 24.97 -1.50
C THR A 93 10.42 24.24 -0.99
N LEU A 94 9.74 23.51 -1.87
CA LEU A 94 8.53 22.75 -1.51
C LEU A 94 8.84 21.46 -0.74
N PHE A 95 10.02 20.89 -0.96
CA PHE A 95 10.42 19.60 -0.40
C PHE A 95 11.69 19.68 0.46
N SER A 96 12.04 20.88 0.94
CA SER A 96 13.28 21.14 1.65
C SER A 96 13.53 20.28 2.90
N ARG A 97 12.47 19.70 3.46
CA ARG A 97 12.51 18.87 4.66
C ARG A 97 12.03 17.44 4.41
N LEU A 98 12.12 16.96 3.17
CA LEU A 98 11.95 15.55 2.84
C LEU A 98 13.23 14.78 3.19
N TRP A 99 13.20 13.45 3.14
CA TRP A 99 14.39 12.62 3.35
C TRP A 99 15.50 12.99 2.35
N PRO A 100 16.71 13.33 2.81
CA PRO A 100 17.84 13.68 1.94
C PRO A 100 18.47 12.40 1.35
N LEU A 101 17.78 11.79 0.40
CA LEU A 101 18.17 10.54 -0.24
C LEU A 101 18.57 10.76 -1.69
N GLU A 102 19.49 9.94 -2.16
CA GLU A 102 19.82 9.84 -3.59
C GLU A 102 18.65 9.22 -4.39
N PRO A 103 18.50 9.55 -5.68
CA PRO A 103 17.40 9.05 -6.51
C PRO A 103 17.23 7.53 -6.50
N HIS A 104 18.33 6.77 -6.53
CA HIS A 104 18.28 5.30 -6.44
C HIS A 104 17.77 4.79 -5.08
N SER A 105 18.03 5.52 -4.01
CA SER A 105 17.52 5.20 -2.67
C SER A 105 16.01 5.43 -2.59
N TYR A 106 15.47 6.44 -3.29
CA TYR A 106 14.03 6.61 -3.45
C TYR A 106 13.39 5.47 -4.25
N ALA A 107 14.07 4.92 -5.27
CA ALA A 107 13.59 3.74 -5.97
C ALA A 107 13.44 2.53 -5.02
N PHE A 108 14.47 2.28 -4.21
CA PHE A 108 14.44 1.21 -3.23
C PHE A 108 13.38 1.45 -2.14
N LEU A 109 13.25 2.68 -1.65
CA LEU A 109 12.22 3.06 -0.69
C LEU A 109 10.81 2.84 -1.27
N GLY A 110 10.59 3.20 -2.54
CA GLY A 110 9.33 2.97 -3.25
C GLY A 110 9.01 1.49 -3.44
N PHE A 111 10.01 0.69 -3.77
CA PHE A 111 9.87 -0.77 -3.86
C PHE A 111 9.46 -1.36 -2.49
N ALA A 112 10.16 -1.00 -1.43
CA ALA A 112 9.87 -1.47 -0.09
C ALA A 112 8.49 -1.00 0.40
N ALA A 113 8.14 0.25 0.13
CA ALA A 113 6.82 0.81 0.46
C ALA A 113 5.69 0.05 -0.25
N GLY A 114 5.84 -0.23 -1.55
CA GLY A 114 4.89 -1.02 -2.33
C GLY A 114 4.77 -2.46 -1.84
N ALA A 115 5.90 -3.10 -1.53
CA ALA A 115 5.93 -4.44 -0.95
C ALA A 115 5.23 -4.47 0.42
N GLY A 116 5.53 -3.50 1.29
CA GLY A 116 4.88 -3.35 2.59
C GLY A 116 3.37 -3.12 2.46
N PHE A 117 2.94 -2.27 1.52
CA PHE A 117 1.53 -2.02 1.23
C PHE A 117 0.79 -3.31 0.86
N MET A 118 1.33 -4.08 -0.08
CA MET A 118 0.71 -5.32 -0.54
C MET A 118 0.78 -6.43 0.52
N ALA A 119 1.90 -6.54 1.23
CA ALA A 119 2.09 -7.54 2.27
C ALA A 119 1.24 -7.25 3.51
N GLY A 120 1.00 -5.97 3.85
CA GLY A 120 0.17 -5.56 4.97
C GLY A 120 -1.25 -6.11 4.93
N GLU A 121 -1.80 -6.33 3.74
CA GLU A 121 -3.13 -6.94 3.55
C GLU A 121 -3.18 -8.46 3.84
N LEU A 122 -2.04 -9.14 3.85
CA LEU A 122 -2.00 -10.60 3.94
C LEU A 122 -2.41 -11.13 5.32
N PRO A 123 -1.95 -10.57 6.45
CA PRO A 123 -2.37 -11.02 7.79
C PRO A 123 -3.89 -10.92 7.99
N ASN A 124 -4.49 -9.81 7.61
CA ASN A 124 -5.93 -9.63 7.68
C ASN A 124 -6.68 -10.63 6.78
N SER A 125 -6.19 -10.85 5.56
CA SER A 125 -6.75 -11.85 4.66
C SER A 125 -6.66 -13.26 5.25
N PHE A 126 -5.54 -13.62 5.87
CA PHE A 126 -5.37 -14.89 6.57
C PHE A 126 -6.40 -15.05 7.70
N ILE A 127 -6.50 -14.06 8.58
CA ILE A 127 -7.47 -14.07 9.69
C ILE A 127 -8.88 -14.28 9.17
N LYS A 128 -9.31 -13.55 8.15
CA LYS A 128 -10.63 -13.71 7.53
C LYS A 128 -10.89 -15.15 7.08
N ARG A 129 -9.90 -15.78 6.44
CA ARG A 129 -10.05 -17.18 6.00
C ARG A 129 -10.19 -18.12 7.20
N GLN A 130 -9.44 -17.89 8.29
CA GLN A 130 -9.55 -18.74 9.50
C GLN A 130 -10.93 -18.59 10.18
N PHE A 131 -11.57 -17.42 10.08
CA PHE A 131 -12.96 -17.21 10.52
C PHE A 131 -14.01 -17.70 9.52
N GLY A 132 -13.63 -18.33 8.41
CA GLY A 132 -14.55 -18.84 7.40
C GLY A 132 -15.21 -17.76 6.52
N ILE A 133 -14.69 -16.52 6.55
CA ILE A 133 -15.18 -15.43 5.69
C ILE A 133 -14.59 -15.62 4.30
N GLU A 134 -15.41 -15.83 3.29
CA GLU A 134 -14.97 -16.02 1.91
C GLU A 134 -14.42 -14.74 1.24
N PRO A 135 -13.56 -14.88 0.19
CA PRO A 135 -13.08 -13.76 -0.59
C PRO A 135 -14.22 -12.89 -1.14
N GLY A 136 -14.24 -11.60 -0.76
CA GLY A 136 -15.28 -10.65 -1.19
C GLY A 136 -16.63 -10.79 -0.45
N ALA A 137 -16.75 -11.70 0.51
CA ALA A 137 -17.89 -11.77 1.40
C ALA A 137 -17.78 -10.77 2.56
N ALA A 138 -18.95 -10.38 3.11
CA ALA A 138 -18.98 -9.64 4.37
C ALA A 138 -18.92 -10.62 5.55
N ALA A 139 -18.34 -10.18 6.68
CA ALA A 139 -18.39 -10.93 7.93
C ALA A 139 -19.85 -11.12 8.41
N GLY A 140 -20.11 -12.19 9.16
CA GLY A 140 -21.47 -12.60 9.50
C GLY A 140 -22.24 -11.63 10.42
N THR A 141 -21.59 -11.08 11.47
CA THR A 141 -22.25 -10.15 12.41
C THR A 141 -22.00 -8.70 12.07
N PRO A 142 -22.88 -7.76 12.48
CA PRO A 142 -22.63 -6.31 12.25
C PRO A 142 -21.30 -5.83 12.85
N LEU A 143 -20.95 -6.30 14.04
CA LEU A 143 -19.71 -5.93 14.72
C LEU A 143 -18.46 -6.44 13.95
N THR A 144 -18.42 -7.72 13.61
CA THR A 144 -17.30 -8.28 12.85
C THR A 144 -17.17 -7.63 11.47
N LYS A 145 -18.29 -7.28 10.84
CA LYS A 145 -18.31 -6.53 9.59
C LYS A 145 -17.69 -5.15 9.74
N ALA A 146 -18.04 -4.40 10.80
CA ALA A 146 -17.47 -3.10 11.08
C ALA A 146 -15.97 -3.18 11.35
N VAL A 147 -15.52 -4.11 12.21
CA VAL A 147 -14.11 -4.32 12.53
C VAL A 147 -13.29 -4.63 11.29
N PHE A 148 -13.68 -5.63 10.50
CA PHE A 148 -12.94 -5.98 9.28
C PHE A 148 -12.98 -4.87 8.23
N SER A 149 -14.07 -4.10 8.14
CA SER A 149 -14.16 -2.94 7.25
C SER A 149 -13.15 -1.84 7.63
N VAL A 150 -12.93 -1.62 8.93
CA VAL A 150 -11.89 -0.70 9.42
C VAL A 150 -10.52 -1.26 9.13
N VAL A 151 -10.24 -2.51 9.54
CA VAL A 151 -8.93 -3.14 9.33
C VAL A 151 -8.55 -3.14 7.85
N ASP A 152 -9.48 -3.46 6.93
CA ASP A 152 -9.25 -3.44 5.47
C ASP A 152 -8.81 -2.08 4.92
N ARG A 153 -9.04 -1.00 5.64
CA ARG A 153 -8.63 0.34 5.20
C ARG A 153 -7.27 0.75 5.76
N PHE A 154 -6.85 0.10 6.85
CA PHE A 154 -5.62 0.46 7.56
C PHE A 154 -4.48 -0.52 7.31
N ASP A 155 -4.74 -1.78 6.99
CA ASP A 155 -3.74 -2.84 6.89
C ASP A 155 -2.65 -2.55 5.86
N SER A 156 -3.02 -2.11 4.67
CA SER A 156 -2.08 -1.72 3.62
C SER A 156 -1.26 -0.49 4.00
N ILE A 157 -1.91 0.51 4.62
CA ILE A 157 -1.26 1.76 5.05
C ILE A 157 -0.24 1.45 6.16
N ALA A 158 -0.63 0.64 7.13
CA ALA A 158 0.25 0.22 8.21
C ALA A 158 1.45 -0.57 7.67
N GLY A 159 1.23 -1.50 6.75
CA GLY A 159 2.31 -2.26 6.11
C GLY A 159 3.29 -1.37 5.33
N MET A 160 2.79 -0.39 4.59
CA MET A 160 3.61 0.61 3.90
C MET A 160 4.41 1.46 4.88
N LEU A 161 3.77 2.02 5.90
CA LEU A 161 4.43 2.87 6.90
C LEU A 161 5.48 2.12 7.70
N LEU A 162 5.22 0.86 8.05
CA LEU A 162 6.22 -0.01 8.68
C LEU A 162 7.45 -0.18 7.77
N ALA A 163 7.24 -0.53 6.50
CA ALA A 163 8.34 -0.72 5.55
C ALA A 163 9.17 0.56 5.36
N VAL A 164 8.51 1.71 5.23
CA VAL A 164 9.19 3.02 5.12
C VAL A 164 9.96 3.34 6.40
N SER A 165 9.33 3.16 7.57
CA SER A 165 9.94 3.51 8.87
C SER A 165 11.13 2.62 9.25
N LEU A 166 11.22 1.42 8.68
CA LEU A 166 12.40 0.55 8.82
C LEU A 166 13.62 1.10 8.05
N LEU A 167 13.39 1.86 7.00
CA LEU A 167 14.44 2.36 6.10
C LEU A 167 14.83 3.80 6.37
N VAL A 168 13.84 4.66 6.69
CA VAL A 168 14.05 6.10 6.92
C VAL A 168 13.33 6.57 8.18
N PRO A 169 13.82 7.64 8.83
CA PRO A 169 13.11 8.26 9.95
C PRO A 169 11.74 8.76 9.49
N THR A 170 10.69 8.24 10.05
CA THR A 170 9.31 8.63 9.72
C THR A 170 8.66 9.23 10.97
N PRO A 171 8.36 10.55 10.98
CA PRO A 171 7.73 11.21 12.12
C PRO A 171 6.36 10.59 12.44
N TRP A 172 6.01 10.51 13.72
CA TRP A 172 4.72 9.94 14.14
C TRP A 172 3.50 10.68 13.57
N LEU A 173 3.62 12.00 13.38
CA LEU A 173 2.56 12.81 12.74
C LEU A 173 2.33 12.40 11.27
N THR A 174 3.35 11.91 10.55
CA THR A 174 3.17 11.33 9.21
C THR A 174 2.24 10.11 9.26
N TRP A 175 2.39 9.27 10.28
CA TRP A 175 1.49 8.14 10.51
C TRP A 175 0.05 8.61 10.75
N LEU A 176 -0.12 9.64 11.58
CA LEU A 176 -1.44 10.21 11.87
C LEU A 176 -2.10 10.79 10.62
N TYR A 177 -1.38 11.60 9.83
CA TYR A 177 -1.92 12.16 8.59
C TYR A 177 -2.35 11.07 7.60
N LEU A 178 -1.54 10.03 7.43
CA LEU A 178 -1.86 8.93 6.53
C LEU A 178 -2.94 8.00 7.09
N ALA A 179 -3.04 7.85 8.40
CA ALA A 179 -4.13 7.14 9.04
C ALA A 179 -5.48 7.86 8.85
N LEU A 180 -5.50 9.18 8.76
CA LEU A 180 -6.72 9.95 8.52
C LEU A 180 -7.08 10.01 7.02
N LEU A 181 -6.12 10.29 6.16
CA LEU A 181 -6.37 10.50 4.72
C LEU A 181 -6.35 9.20 3.90
N GLY A 182 -5.50 8.25 4.28
CA GLY A 182 -5.31 7.01 3.54
C GLY A 182 -6.57 6.17 3.39
N PRO A 183 -7.39 5.97 4.44
CA PRO A 183 -8.66 5.25 4.33
C PRO A 183 -9.63 5.88 3.34
N LEU A 184 -9.64 7.21 3.21
CA LEU A 184 -10.48 7.93 2.22
C LEU A 184 -10.01 7.65 0.80
N VAL A 185 -8.69 7.71 0.57
CA VAL A 185 -8.09 7.36 -0.72
C VAL A 185 -8.34 5.88 -1.05
N HIS A 186 -8.14 4.99 -0.08
CA HIS A 186 -8.41 3.55 -0.26
C HIS A 186 -9.88 3.28 -0.60
N LEU A 187 -10.81 3.99 0.04
CA LEU A 187 -12.24 3.90 -0.27
C LEU A 187 -12.53 4.40 -1.70
N ALA A 188 -11.96 5.54 -2.10
CA ALA A 188 -12.11 6.07 -3.46
C ALA A 188 -11.65 5.07 -4.52
N PHE A 189 -10.48 4.45 -4.36
CA PHE A 189 -10.00 3.39 -5.25
C PHE A 189 -10.85 2.12 -5.19
N SER A 190 -11.41 1.76 -4.04
CA SER A 190 -12.34 0.64 -3.92
C SER A 190 -13.62 0.88 -4.73
N VAL A 191 -14.19 2.09 -4.65
CA VAL A 191 -15.35 2.50 -5.45
C VAL A 191 -15.00 2.50 -6.94
N LEU A 192 -13.83 3.02 -7.32
CA LEU A 192 -13.37 3.03 -8.70
C LEU A 192 -13.25 1.60 -9.26
N LEU A 193 -12.59 0.69 -8.54
CA LEU A 193 -12.46 -0.71 -8.92
C LEU A 193 -13.81 -1.44 -9.02
N TYR A 194 -14.76 -1.08 -8.17
CA TYR A 194 -16.14 -1.59 -8.27
C TYR A 194 -16.82 -1.09 -9.55
N ARG A 195 -16.74 0.20 -9.86
CA ARG A 195 -17.28 0.77 -11.10
C ARG A 195 -16.63 0.19 -12.37
N CYS A 196 -15.35 -0.14 -12.31
CA CYS A 196 -14.63 -0.83 -13.38
C CYS A 196 -14.94 -2.35 -13.48
N GLY A 197 -15.82 -2.89 -12.63
CA GLY A 197 -16.19 -4.32 -12.65
C GLY A 197 -15.09 -5.27 -12.13
N VAL A 198 -14.05 -4.75 -11.47
CA VAL A 198 -12.94 -5.54 -10.92
C VAL A 198 -13.28 -6.10 -9.55
N LYS A 199 -13.99 -5.33 -8.72
CA LYS A 199 -14.47 -5.73 -7.40
C LYS A 199 -15.98 -6.03 -7.43
N ARG A 200 -16.42 -6.97 -6.59
CA ARG A 200 -17.85 -7.31 -6.43
C ARG A 200 -18.61 -6.32 -5.55
N ARG A 201 -17.92 -5.54 -4.69
CA ARG A 201 -18.49 -4.55 -3.78
C ARG A 201 -17.58 -3.32 -3.71
N ALA A 202 -18.18 -2.15 -3.49
CA ALA A 202 -17.45 -0.88 -3.34
C ALA A 202 -16.78 -0.75 -1.96
N ALA A 203 -17.39 -1.31 -0.94
CA ALA A 203 -16.91 -1.31 0.46
C ALA A 203 -17.37 -2.59 1.18
#